data_7926b9e17593681e87622c843f205db4
#
_entry.id   7926b9e17593681e87622c843f205db4
#
_cell.length_a   1.000
_cell.length_b   1.000
_cell.length_c   1.000
_cell.angle_alpha   90.00
_cell.angle_beta   90.00
_cell.angle_gamma   90.00
#
_symmetry.space_group_name_H-M   'P 1'
#
loop_
_entity.id
_entity.type
_entity.pdbx_description
1 polymer ?
#
loop_
_entity_poly.entity_id
_entity_poly.type
_entity_poly.pdbx_seq_one_letter_code
_entity_poly.pdbx_strand_id
1 'polypeptide(L)'
;MKTKKIKKFNKVDYTSWVWPMRLHPSSFYCQPFVNPVVSINSGQMFLWEQIGNSWYGIYGNHIIKFSTSSKNKSFFIDNNKNNEIQFYSYPEAKGWERKVFRLDDDIKKILSTLSNDALVSKTIRKYPGLRLMRQEPYQCIFSFVCASNTNILRIRKMLKNISKKFGRKVIFDGQEFYTFPSAHSLNKSTINELISCGVGYRAKAIQAVAKHIVSGNLDIDYLIRIKYHYAKEELLKVYGIGNKIADCILLFSLEKLDSFPIDVWILRALSRYYSWLFPEIENKFKMIDKITTSQYNVLSDTIRNYFGKYSGYAQQYIFYYMRDVAGKKW
;
A
#
# COMPACT_ATOMS: atom_id res chain seq x y z
N MET A 1 21.33 1.28 36.66
CA MET A 1 21.00 1.70 35.28
C MET A 1 21.21 0.50 34.34
N LYS A 2 20.15 -0.15 33.90
CA LYS A 2 20.22 -1.27 32.97
C LYS A 2 19.73 -0.78 31.61
N THR A 3 20.65 -0.57 30.70
CA THR A 3 20.40 -0.20 29.30
C THR A 3 19.70 -1.36 28.60
N LYS A 4 18.42 -1.20 28.24
CA LYS A 4 17.70 -2.14 27.38
C LYS A 4 18.30 -2.09 25.97
N LYS A 5 19.01 -3.17 25.59
CA LYS A 5 19.45 -3.41 24.21
C LYS A 5 18.22 -3.45 23.29
N ILE A 6 18.10 -2.46 22.43
CA ILE A 6 17.15 -2.47 21.30
C ILE A 6 17.61 -3.62 20.38
N LYS A 7 16.77 -4.66 20.21
CA LYS A 7 17.01 -5.73 19.25
C LYS A 7 17.10 -5.11 17.85
N LYS A 8 18.30 -5.09 17.29
CA LYS A 8 18.52 -4.76 15.87
C LYS A 8 17.73 -5.75 15.03
N PHE A 9 16.74 -5.24 14.30
CA PHE A 9 16.11 -6.02 13.23
C PHE A 9 17.20 -6.40 12.22
N ASN A 10 17.35 -7.69 11.94
CA ASN A 10 18.32 -8.19 10.99
C ASN A 10 18.14 -7.48 9.65
N LYS A 11 19.21 -6.88 9.15
CA LYS A 11 19.29 -6.35 7.78
C LYS A 11 18.89 -7.46 6.81
N VAL A 12 17.79 -7.30 6.12
CA VAL A 12 17.51 -8.14 4.95
C VAL A 12 18.49 -7.66 3.88
N ASP A 13 19.51 -8.45 3.65
CA ASP A 13 20.51 -8.17 2.61
C ASP A 13 19.90 -8.50 1.25
N TYR A 14 19.49 -7.45 0.53
CA TYR A 14 18.95 -7.56 -0.83
C TYR A 14 20.04 -7.62 -1.89
N THR A 15 21.33 -7.51 -1.52
CA THR A 15 22.45 -7.50 -2.46
C THR A 15 22.99 -8.89 -2.78
N SER A 16 22.70 -9.90 -1.95
CA SER A 16 23.18 -11.29 -2.13
C SER A 16 22.32 -12.13 -3.09
N TRP A 17 21.40 -11.50 -3.82
CA TRP A 17 20.54 -12.18 -4.77
C TRP A 17 21.23 -12.32 -6.13
N VAL A 18 22.22 -13.19 -6.18
CA VAL A 18 22.82 -13.65 -7.45
C VAL A 18 21.88 -14.70 -8.04
N TRP A 19 21.25 -14.36 -9.15
CA TRP A 19 20.45 -15.28 -9.95
C TRP A 19 21.36 -16.40 -10.48
N PRO A 20 21.01 -17.69 -10.33
CA PRO A 20 21.79 -18.77 -10.90
C PRO A 20 21.67 -18.90 -12.43
N MET A 21 20.96 -18.01 -13.11
CA MET A 21 20.88 -17.97 -14.58
C MET A 21 21.05 -16.56 -15.11
N ARG A 22 21.92 -16.38 -16.10
CA ARG A 22 21.94 -15.23 -17.02
C ARG A 22 20.67 -15.29 -17.87
N LEU A 23 19.57 -14.76 -17.36
CA LEU A 23 18.35 -14.61 -18.14
C LEU A 23 18.48 -13.40 -19.05
N HIS A 24 18.22 -13.59 -20.35
CA HIS A 24 18.06 -12.50 -21.31
C HIS A 24 16.97 -11.53 -20.79
N PRO A 25 17.06 -10.22 -21.01
CA PRO A 25 16.02 -9.26 -20.57
C PRO A 25 14.60 -9.63 -20.97
N SER A 26 14.42 -10.29 -22.12
CA SER A 26 13.12 -10.82 -22.60
C SER A 26 12.58 -11.99 -21.80
N SER A 27 13.42 -12.75 -21.08
CA SER A 27 12.97 -13.88 -20.25
C SER A 27 12.53 -13.43 -18.84
N PHE A 28 12.91 -12.22 -18.42
CA PHE A 28 12.56 -11.64 -17.13
C PHE A 28 11.04 -11.42 -16.97
N TYR A 29 10.33 -11.25 -18.09
CA TYR A 29 8.90 -10.98 -18.13
C TYR A 29 8.03 -12.24 -18.27
N CYS A 30 8.63 -13.44 -18.27
CA CYS A 30 7.94 -14.64 -18.70
C CYS A 30 7.14 -15.41 -17.65
N GLN A 31 7.14 -15.01 -16.34
CA GLN A 31 6.38 -15.75 -15.32
C GLN A 31 5.56 -14.83 -14.41
N PRO A 32 4.38 -15.26 -13.94
CA PRO A 32 3.56 -14.51 -12.97
C PRO A 32 4.24 -14.57 -11.59
N PHE A 33 5.32 -13.83 -11.45
CA PHE A 33 6.15 -13.78 -10.26
C PHE A 33 5.60 -12.79 -9.24
N VAL A 34 5.52 -13.21 -7.99
CA VAL A 34 5.22 -12.33 -6.86
C VAL A 34 6.24 -12.58 -5.74
N ASN A 35 6.70 -11.49 -5.15
CA ASN A 35 7.43 -11.52 -3.90
C ASN A 35 6.53 -10.91 -2.80
N PRO A 36 5.85 -11.74 -1.98
CA PRO A 36 4.95 -11.25 -0.95
C PRO A 36 5.65 -10.35 0.07
N VAL A 37 6.88 -10.69 0.46
CA VAL A 37 7.64 -9.93 1.47
C VAL A 37 8.01 -8.54 0.95
N VAL A 38 8.47 -8.43 -0.30
CA VAL A 38 8.76 -7.14 -0.94
C VAL A 38 7.48 -6.31 -1.06
N SER A 39 6.38 -6.93 -1.48
CA SER A 39 5.10 -6.24 -1.66
C SER A 39 4.53 -5.70 -0.34
N ILE A 40 4.56 -6.49 0.74
CA ILE A 40 4.12 -6.08 2.08
C ILE A 40 5.01 -4.96 2.63
N ASN A 41 6.32 -5.07 2.43
CA ASN A 41 7.29 -4.09 2.94
C ASN A 41 7.45 -2.86 2.03
N SER A 42 6.68 -2.73 0.97
CA SER A 42 6.74 -1.57 0.07
C SER A 42 5.91 -0.36 0.54
N GLY A 43 5.20 -0.47 1.68
CA GLY A 43 4.50 0.63 2.35
C GLY A 43 3.11 0.94 1.88
N GLN A 44 2.51 0.06 1.19
CA GLN A 44 1.14 0.18 0.75
C GLN A 44 0.13 -0.39 1.78
N MET A 45 0.56 -1.32 2.64
CA MET A 45 -0.28 -1.93 3.71
C MET A 45 0.39 -1.79 5.08
N PHE A 46 -0.41 -1.66 6.14
CA PHE A 46 0.12 -1.33 7.46
C PHE A 46 -0.11 -2.41 8.52
N LEU A 47 -1.10 -3.29 8.34
CA LEU A 47 -1.49 -4.30 9.32
C LEU A 47 -0.97 -5.69 8.95
N TRP A 48 0.34 -5.77 8.70
CA TRP A 48 1.09 -7.01 8.55
C TRP A 48 2.19 -7.11 9.58
N GLU A 49 2.42 -8.30 10.10
CA GLU A 49 3.52 -8.58 11.03
C GLU A 49 4.11 -9.97 10.79
N GLN A 50 5.40 -10.09 11.05
CA GLN A 50 6.08 -11.35 11.00
C GLN A 50 6.18 -11.93 12.41
N ILE A 51 5.72 -13.18 12.58
CA ILE A 51 5.84 -13.97 13.80
C ILE A 51 6.52 -15.30 13.42
N GLY A 52 7.73 -15.51 13.88
CA GLY A 52 8.56 -16.63 13.44
C GLY A 52 8.82 -16.59 11.93
N ASN A 53 8.51 -17.68 11.23
CA ASN A 53 8.66 -17.81 9.78
C ASN A 53 7.37 -17.47 9.02
N SER A 54 6.35 -17.01 9.70
CA SER A 54 5.04 -16.70 9.10
C SER A 54 4.75 -15.20 9.10
N TRP A 55 4.02 -14.76 8.09
CA TRP A 55 3.49 -13.41 7.99
C TRP A 55 1.99 -13.43 8.21
N TYR A 56 1.51 -12.58 9.11
CA TYR A 56 0.11 -12.44 9.44
C TYR A 56 -0.38 -11.06 9.05
N GLY A 57 -1.52 -10.99 8.39
CA GLY A 57 -2.16 -9.76 7.96
C GLY A 57 -3.61 -9.67 8.43
N ILE A 58 -4.09 -8.47 8.70
CA ILE A 58 -5.50 -8.20 8.93
C ILE A 58 -6.08 -7.71 7.61
N TYR A 59 -7.13 -8.36 7.13
CA TYR A 59 -7.84 -8.02 5.90
C TYR A 59 -9.35 -7.99 6.18
N GLY A 60 -9.87 -6.81 6.52
CA GLY A 60 -11.24 -6.66 6.98
C GLY A 60 -11.52 -7.50 8.23
N ASN A 61 -12.46 -8.41 8.11
CA ASN A 61 -12.85 -9.35 9.17
C ASN A 61 -12.06 -10.67 9.17
N HIS A 62 -11.05 -10.79 8.32
CA HIS A 62 -10.18 -11.97 8.20
C HIS A 62 -8.79 -11.70 8.78
N ILE A 63 -8.22 -12.75 9.38
CA ILE A 63 -6.78 -12.87 9.61
C ILE A 63 -6.24 -13.76 8.50
N ILE A 64 -5.28 -13.25 7.74
CA ILE A 64 -4.65 -13.96 6.63
C ILE A 64 -3.19 -14.24 6.96
N LYS A 65 -2.71 -15.42 6.55
CA LYS A 65 -1.36 -15.88 6.86
C LYS A 65 -0.71 -16.48 5.64
N PHE A 66 0.58 -16.24 5.46
CA PHE A 66 1.40 -17.12 4.64
C PHE A 66 2.67 -17.53 5.40
N SER A 67 3.09 -18.76 5.16
CA SER A 67 4.28 -19.36 5.73
C SER A 67 5.23 -19.77 4.62
N THR A 68 6.52 -19.74 4.91
CA THR A 68 7.58 -20.12 3.99
C THR A 68 8.31 -21.32 4.58
N SER A 69 8.39 -22.40 3.82
CA SER A 69 9.03 -23.65 4.26
C SER A 69 10.55 -23.61 4.25
N SER A 70 11.16 -22.66 3.55
CA SER A 70 12.60 -22.58 3.36
C SER A 70 13.25 -21.32 3.92
N LYS A 71 14.56 -21.41 4.20
CA LYS A 71 15.42 -20.28 4.55
C LYS A 71 15.55 -19.25 3.41
N ASN A 72 15.07 -19.58 2.21
CA ASN A 72 15.08 -18.72 1.04
C ASN A 72 13.91 -17.72 1.11
N LYS A 73 14.22 -16.45 1.12
CA LYS A 73 13.28 -15.32 1.30
C LYS A 73 12.61 -14.87 0.00
N SER A 74 12.81 -15.55 -1.13
CA SER A 74 12.15 -15.28 -2.40
C SER A 74 11.17 -16.37 -2.74
N PHE A 75 9.97 -15.98 -3.08
CA PHE A 75 8.88 -16.92 -3.29
C PHE A 75 8.25 -16.65 -4.64
N PHE A 76 8.07 -17.75 -5.38
CA PHE A 76 7.35 -17.76 -6.63
C PHE A 76 5.99 -18.40 -6.37
N ILE A 77 4.91 -17.74 -6.72
CA ILE A 77 3.63 -18.41 -6.89
C ILE A 77 3.59 -18.86 -8.35
N ASP A 78 3.99 -20.10 -8.59
CA ASP A 78 3.88 -20.74 -9.89
C ASP A 78 2.81 -21.83 -9.80
N ASN A 79 1.87 -21.84 -10.72
CA ASN A 79 0.78 -22.83 -10.77
C ASN A 79 1.27 -24.26 -11.04
N ASN A 80 2.55 -24.45 -11.43
CA ASN A 80 3.08 -25.73 -11.91
C ASN A 80 4.24 -26.33 -11.11
N LYS A 81 4.68 -25.69 -10.02
CA LYS A 81 5.74 -26.24 -9.17
C LYS A 81 5.32 -26.21 -7.71
N ASN A 82 5.75 -27.22 -6.93
CA ASN A 82 5.51 -27.32 -5.48
C ASN A 82 5.80 -25.99 -4.80
N ASN A 83 4.74 -25.23 -4.57
CA ASN A 83 4.82 -23.93 -3.91
C ASN A 83 5.29 -24.15 -2.46
N GLU A 84 6.46 -23.66 -2.13
CA GLU A 84 6.96 -23.64 -0.76
C GLU A 84 6.19 -22.66 0.13
N ILE A 85 5.18 -21.94 -0.43
CA ILE A 85 4.33 -20.98 0.31
C ILE A 85 2.99 -21.63 0.56
N GLN A 86 2.62 -21.65 1.82
CA GLN A 86 1.30 -22.08 2.27
C GLN A 86 0.50 -20.85 2.70
N PHE A 87 -0.74 -20.75 2.20
CA PHE A 87 -1.66 -19.66 2.46
C PHE A 87 -2.82 -20.14 3.33
N TYR A 88 -3.14 -19.37 4.37
CA TYR A 88 -4.22 -19.67 5.30
C TYR A 88 -5.02 -18.41 5.62
N SER A 89 -6.25 -18.57 6.06
CA SER A 89 -7.06 -17.47 6.58
C SER A 89 -8.05 -17.95 7.65
N TYR A 90 -8.45 -17.03 8.50
CA TYR A 90 -9.52 -17.24 9.47
C TYR A 90 -10.45 -16.02 9.52
N PRO A 91 -11.76 -16.16 9.28
CA PRO A 91 -12.43 -17.34 8.71
C PRO A 91 -11.80 -17.77 7.37
N GLU A 92 -12.05 -19.02 6.94
CA GLU A 92 -11.51 -19.50 5.66
C GLU A 92 -12.01 -18.66 4.49
N ALA A 93 -11.08 -18.21 3.65
CA ALA A 93 -11.34 -17.47 2.43
C ALA A 93 -10.40 -17.99 1.34
N LYS A 94 -10.88 -18.98 0.56
CA LYS A 94 -10.07 -19.57 -0.52
C LYS A 94 -9.73 -18.54 -1.59
N GLY A 95 -8.46 -18.54 -2.06
CA GLY A 95 -8.00 -17.66 -3.12
C GLY A 95 -7.78 -16.21 -2.70
N TRP A 96 -7.75 -15.92 -1.40
CA TRP A 96 -7.48 -14.56 -0.92
C TRP A 96 -6.13 -14.02 -1.42
N GLU A 97 -5.13 -14.90 -1.56
CA GLU A 97 -3.80 -14.57 -2.05
C GLU A 97 -3.84 -14.02 -3.49
N ARG A 98 -4.69 -14.60 -4.36
CA ARG A 98 -4.89 -14.11 -5.72
C ARG A 98 -5.45 -12.69 -5.71
N LYS A 99 -6.43 -12.43 -4.85
CA LYS A 99 -7.06 -11.11 -4.69
C LYS A 99 -6.07 -10.09 -4.13
N VAL A 100 -5.44 -10.40 -3.00
CA VAL A 100 -4.57 -9.47 -2.27
C VAL A 100 -3.32 -9.12 -3.06
N PHE A 101 -2.66 -10.10 -3.68
CA PHE A 101 -1.44 -9.88 -4.48
C PHE A 101 -1.72 -9.58 -5.95
N ARG A 102 -2.97 -9.34 -6.33
CA ARG A 102 -3.37 -9.04 -7.73
C ARG A 102 -2.78 -10.02 -8.73
N LEU A 103 -2.95 -11.33 -8.48
CA LEU A 103 -2.43 -12.36 -9.39
C LEU A 103 -3.25 -12.46 -10.67
N ASP A 104 -4.40 -11.80 -10.73
CA ASP A 104 -5.28 -11.61 -11.88
C ASP A 104 -4.83 -10.47 -12.80
N ASP A 105 -3.92 -9.59 -12.36
CA ASP A 105 -3.35 -8.55 -13.23
C ASP A 105 -2.39 -9.16 -14.27
N ASP A 106 -2.47 -8.73 -15.52
CA ASP A 106 -1.48 -9.07 -16.57
C ASP A 106 -0.16 -8.32 -16.29
N ILE A 107 0.59 -8.84 -15.34
CA ILE A 107 1.82 -8.21 -14.88
C ILE A 107 2.88 -8.10 -15.98
N LYS A 108 2.91 -9.03 -16.94
CA LYS A 108 3.84 -8.97 -18.08
C LYS A 108 3.59 -7.72 -18.89
N LYS A 109 2.34 -7.50 -19.27
CA LYS A 109 1.91 -6.33 -20.04
C LYS A 109 2.16 -5.04 -19.25
N ILE A 110 1.83 -5.03 -17.95
CA ILE A 110 2.06 -3.88 -17.08
C ILE A 110 3.54 -3.50 -17.06
N LEU A 111 4.42 -4.45 -16.73
CA LEU A 111 5.84 -4.18 -16.60
C LEU A 111 6.50 -3.85 -17.95
N SER A 112 6.11 -4.50 -19.05
CA SER A 112 6.63 -4.17 -20.38
C SER A 112 6.27 -2.74 -20.79
N THR A 113 5.03 -2.31 -20.52
CA THR A 113 4.60 -0.93 -20.79
C THR A 113 5.42 0.08 -19.98
N LEU A 114 5.65 -0.19 -18.70
CA LEU A 114 6.35 0.73 -17.80
C LEU A 114 7.87 0.70 -17.95
N SER A 115 8.44 -0.34 -18.55
CA SER A 115 9.89 -0.48 -18.75
C SER A 115 10.47 0.50 -19.76
N ASN A 116 9.65 1.23 -20.51
CA ASN A 116 10.09 2.32 -21.38
C ASN A 116 10.62 3.53 -20.58
N ASP A 117 10.22 3.67 -19.33
CA ASP A 117 10.77 4.68 -18.42
C ASP A 117 12.05 4.17 -17.74
N ALA A 118 13.14 4.94 -17.82
CA ALA A 118 14.46 4.54 -17.32
C ALA A 118 14.49 4.30 -15.81
N LEU A 119 13.81 5.16 -15.02
CA LEU A 119 13.76 5.01 -13.57
C LEU A 119 12.91 3.80 -13.19
N VAL A 120 11.72 3.66 -13.77
CA VAL A 120 10.82 2.54 -13.47
C VAL A 120 11.46 1.22 -13.91
N SER A 121 12.09 1.16 -15.09
CA SER A 121 12.85 -0.02 -15.54
C SER A 121 13.94 -0.44 -14.54
N LYS A 122 14.71 0.55 -14.03
CA LYS A 122 15.69 0.32 -12.96
C LYS A 122 15.05 -0.24 -11.70
N THR A 123 13.92 0.30 -11.29
CA THR A 123 13.23 -0.13 -10.05
C THR A 123 12.58 -1.51 -10.17
N ILE A 124 12.04 -1.85 -11.34
CA ILE A 124 11.52 -3.20 -11.63
C ILE A 124 12.64 -4.24 -11.48
N ARG A 125 13.83 -3.97 -12.00
CA ARG A 125 14.99 -4.87 -11.83
C ARG A 125 15.45 -4.97 -10.38
N LYS A 126 15.36 -3.87 -9.62
CA LYS A 126 15.79 -3.85 -8.21
C LYS A 126 14.81 -4.56 -7.27
N TYR A 127 13.51 -4.53 -7.58
CA TYR A 127 12.45 -5.11 -6.75
C TYR A 127 11.63 -6.14 -7.52
N PRO A 128 12.24 -7.26 -7.92
CA PRO A 128 11.55 -8.28 -8.69
C PRO A 128 10.37 -8.84 -7.89
N GLY A 129 9.23 -8.99 -8.55
CA GLY A 129 8.02 -9.53 -7.93
C GLY A 129 7.25 -8.58 -7.02
N LEU A 130 7.62 -7.30 -6.96
CA LEU A 130 6.78 -6.28 -6.32
C LEU A 130 5.42 -6.21 -7.01
N ARG A 131 4.35 -6.33 -6.22
CA ARG A 131 2.96 -6.19 -6.67
C ARG A 131 2.29 -5.00 -6.02
N LEU A 132 1.44 -4.35 -6.77
CA LEU A 132 0.44 -3.46 -6.21
C LEU A 132 -0.58 -4.32 -5.48
N MET A 133 -0.75 -4.13 -4.17
CA MET A 133 -1.62 -4.98 -3.37
C MET A 133 -3.04 -4.44 -3.35
N ARG A 134 -4.03 -5.32 -3.53
CA ARG A 134 -5.45 -4.97 -3.41
C ARG A 134 -5.86 -5.04 -1.95
N GLN A 135 -6.32 -3.92 -1.41
CA GLN A 135 -6.72 -3.80 -0.02
C GLN A 135 -8.24 -3.93 0.13
N GLU A 136 -8.67 -4.34 1.33
CA GLU A 136 -10.08 -4.26 1.69
C GLU A 136 -10.50 -2.77 1.76
N PRO A 137 -11.56 -2.35 1.05
CA PRO A 137 -11.85 -0.93 0.84
C PRO A 137 -12.04 -0.11 2.13
N TYR A 138 -12.82 -0.60 3.08
CA TYR A 138 -13.06 0.13 4.33
C TYR A 138 -11.79 0.26 5.16
N GLN A 139 -11.04 -0.83 5.31
CA GLN A 139 -9.75 -0.82 6.00
C GLN A 139 -8.76 0.12 5.30
N CYS A 140 -8.74 0.15 3.97
CA CYS A 140 -7.89 1.03 3.18
C CYS A 140 -8.21 2.51 3.45
N ILE A 141 -9.49 2.89 3.39
CA ILE A 141 -9.93 4.27 3.64
C ILE A 141 -9.48 4.74 5.03
N PHE A 142 -9.80 3.99 6.08
CA PHE A 142 -9.41 4.35 7.45
C PHE A 142 -7.90 4.36 7.65
N SER A 143 -7.18 3.44 7.00
CA SER A 143 -5.72 3.36 7.07
C SER A 143 -5.07 4.62 6.48
N PHE A 144 -5.54 5.10 5.33
CA PHE A 144 -4.99 6.30 4.71
C PHE A 144 -5.45 7.59 5.38
N VAL A 145 -6.65 7.65 5.98
CA VAL A 145 -7.03 8.75 6.88
C VAL A 145 -6.07 8.83 8.07
N CYS A 146 -5.71 7.70 8.67
CA CYS A 146 -4.69 7.65 9.71
C CYS A 146 -3.28 8.02 9.21
N ALA A 147 -3.00 7.87 7.92
CA ALA A 147 -1.69 8.15 7.32
C ALA A 147 -1.40 9.64 7.08
N SER A 148 -2.36 10.54 7.31
CA SER A 148 -2.15 11.97 7.10
C SER A 148 -1.08 12.52 8.06
N ASN A 149 -0.04 13.19 7.49
CA ASN A 149 1.02 13.88 8.22
C ASN A 149 1.64 13.05 9.37
N THR A 150 2.07 11.81 9.07
CA THR A 150 2.70 10.93 10.06
C THR A 150 3.59 9.87 9.39
N ASN A 151 4.30 9.06 10.18
CA ASN A 151 5.13 7.97 9.68
C ASN A 151 4.45 6.60 9.86
N ILE A 152 4.98 5.59 9.16
CA ILE A 152 4.39 4.24 9.11
C ILE A 152 4.32 3.56 10.47
N LEU A 153 5.32 3.74 11.34
CA LEU A 153 5.29 3.13 12.68
C LEU A 153 4.11 3.66 13.50
N ARG A 154 3.84 4.97 13.41
CA ARG A 154 2.67 5.56 14.07
C ARG A 154 1.36 5.11 13.44
N ILE A 155 1.30 5.00 12.11
CA ILE A 155 0.11 4.47 11.43
C ILE A 155 -0.19 3.06 11.93
N ARG A 156 0.80 2.16 11.91
CA ARG A 156 0.65 0.79 12.41
C ARG A 156 0.14 0.76 13.86
N LYS A 157 0.70 1.59 14.74
CA LYS A 157 0.29 1.67 16.15
C LYS A 157 -1.17 2.12 16.27
N MET A 158 -1.56 3.19 15.57
CA MET A 158 -2.94 3.69 15.57
C MET A 158 -3.93 2.61 15.09
N LEU A 159 -3.64 1.97 13.96
CA LEU A 159 -4.51 0.95 13.39
C LEU A 159 -4.61 -0.30 14.27
N LYS A 160 -3.51 -0.75 14.89
CA LYS A 160 -3.52 -1.84 15.88
C LYS A 160 -4.38 -1.49 17.09
N ASN A 161 -4.28 -0.26 17.61
CA ASN A 161 -5.09 0.19 18.73
C ASN A 161 -6.59 0.27 18.36
N ILE A 162 -6.90 0.77 17.16
CA ILE A 162 -8.27 0.80 16.62
C ILE A 162 -8.83 -0.64 16.52
N SER A 163 -8.06 -1.55 15.92
CA SER A 163 -8.46 -2.97 15.80
C SER A 163 -8.68 -3.61 17.17
N LYS A 164 -7.76 -3.38 18.12
CA LYS A 164 -7.88 -3.92 19.47
C LYS A 164 -9.11 -3.39 20.23
N LYS A 165 -9.46 -2.12 20.05
CA LYS A 165 -10.54 -1.48 20.78
C LYS A 165 -11.91 -1.74 20.16
N PHE A 166 -12.02 -1.75 18.85
CA PHE A 166 -13.30 -1.77 18.13
C PHE A 166 -13.51 -3.00 17.25
N GLY A 167 -12.45 -3.78 17.00
CA GLY A 167 -12.50 -5.02 16.24
C GLY A 167 -12.87 -6.22 17.10
N ARG A 168 -13.05 -7.36 16.45
CA ARG A 168 -13.34 -8.63 17.11
C ARG A 168 -12.05 -9.37 17.42
N LYS A 169 -11.90 -9.86 18.65
CA LYS A 169 -10.80 -10.75 19.04
C LYS A 169 -10.91 -12.10 18.31
N VAL A 170 -9.80 -12.58 17.80
CA VAL A 170 -9.66 -13.85 17.07
C VAL A 170 -8.41 -14.56 17.58
N ILE A 171 -8.53 -15.85 17.90
CA ILE A 171 -7.37 -16.71 18.12
C ILE A 171 -7.13 -17.50 16.83
N PHE A 172 -5.94 -17.33 16.25
CA PHE A 172 -5.54 -18.02 15.06
C PHE A 172 -4.10 -18.49 15.21
N ASP A 173 -3.85 -19.78 15.01
CA ASP A 173 -2.51 -20.36 15.13
C ASP A 173 -1.89 -20.18 16.52
N GLY A 174 -2.73 -20.21 17.56
CA GLY A 174 -2.32 -19.97 18.95
C GLY A 174 -1.96 -18.52 19.28
N GLN A 175 -2.12 -17.60 18.33
CA GLN A 175 -1.84 -16.17 18.50
C GLN A 175 -3.13 -15.36 18.59
N GLU A 176 -3.08 -14.25 19.32
CA GLU A 176 -4.19 -13.32 19.48
C GLU A 176 -4.14 -12.21 18.43
N PHE A 177 -5.22 -12.08 17.67
CA PHE A 177 -5.40 -11.01 16.69
C PHE A 177 -6.72 -10.27 16.92
N TYR A 178 -6.86 -9.10 16.31
CA TYR A 178 -8.08 -8.31 16.27
C TYR A 178 -8.40 -7.95 14.84
N THR A 179 -9.61 -8.27 14.36
CA THR A 179 -10.05 -7.90 13.01
C THR A 179 -10.12 -6.39 12.88
N PHE A 180 -10.09 -5.87 11.65
CA PHE A 180 -10.36 -4.46 11.44
C PHE A 180 -11.86 -4.18 11.75
N PRO A 181 -12.20 -3.08 12.48
CA PRO A 181 -13.58 -2.79 12.84
C PRO A 181 -14.41 -2.41 11.63
N SER A 182 -15.70 -2.70 11.68
CA SER A 182 -16.65 -2.22 10.67
C SER A 182 -16.85 -0.70 10.76
N ALA A 183 -17.25 -0.08 9.65
CA ALA A 183 -17.64 1.33 9.64
C ALA A 183 -18.75 1.63 10.68
N HIS A 184 -19.66 0.68 10.89
CA HIS A 184 -20.72 0.79 11.91
C HIS A 184 -20.16 0.88 13.33
N SER A 185 -19.17 0.04 13.66
CA SER A 185 -18.48 0.10 14.96
C SER A 185 -17.80 1.44 15.18
N LEU A 186 -17.08 1.94 14.15
CA LEU A 186 -16.41 3.24 14.23
C LEU A 186 -17.38 4.44 14.25
N ASN A 187 -18.54 4.34 13.60
CA ASN A 187 -19.56 5.37 13.64
C ASN A 187 -20.21 5.52 15.03
N LYS A 188 -20.32 4.39 15.78
CA LYS A 188 -20.84 4.39 17.17
C LYS A 188 -19.82 4.88 18.19
N SER A 189 -18.55 4.95 17.85
CA SER A 189 -17.49 5.38 18.77
C SER A 189 -17.56 6.88 19.05
N THR A 190 -17.16 7.27 20.25
CA THR A 190 -16.96 8.68 20.61
C THR A 190 -15.61 9.20 20.09
N ILE A 191 -15.49 10.52 19.94
CA ILE A 191 -14.22 11.16 19.60
C ILE A 191 -13.12 10.82 20.62
N ASN A 192 -13.47 10.83 21.93
CA ASN A 192 -12.49 10.52 22.99
C ASN A 192 -12.00 9.07 22.93
N GLU A 193 -12.87 8.13 22.61
CA GLU A 193 -12.47 6.73 22.42
C GLU A 193 -11.53 6.57 21.23
N LEU A 194 -11.78 7.28 20.12
CA LEU A 194 -10.85 7.29 18.97
C LEU A 194 -9.52 7.93 19.35
N ILE A 195 -9.53 9.08 20.06
CA ILE A 195 -8.30 9.75 20.52
C ILE A 195 -7.47 8.81 21.40
N SER A 196 -8.09 8.01 22.27
CA SER A 196 -7.39 7.02 23.11
C SER A 196 -6.65 5.94 22.32
N CYS A 197 -7.00 5.73 21.03
CA CYS A 197 -6.24 4.88 20.11
C CYS A 197 -4.96 5.55 19.57
N GLY A 198 -4.70 6.80 19.93
CA GLY A 198 -3.53 7.57 19.50
C GLY A 198 -3.68 8.28 18.16
N VAL A 199 -4.91 8.38 17.62
CA VAL A 199 -5.17 9.01 16.31
C VAL A 199 -5.15 10.53 16.36
N GLY A 200 -5.28 11.14 17.56
CA GLY A 200 -5.28 12.58 17.75
C GLY A 200 -6.35 13.30 16.93
N TYR A 201 -5.99 14.37 16.25
CA TYR A 201 -6.91 15.19 15.44
C TYR A 201 -7.64 14.41 14.32
N ARG A 202 -7.15 13.23 13.93
CA ARG A 202 -7.75 12.37 12.88
C ARG A 202 -9.05 11.72 13.35
N ALA A 203 -9.34 11.73 14.66
CA ALA A 203 -10.56 11.16 15.22
C ALA A 203 -11.82 11.72 14.54
N LYS A 204 -11.88 13.04 14.30
CA LYS A 204 -13.00 13.68 13.58
C LYS A 204 -13.15 13.18 12.15
N ALA A 205 -12.02 12.98 11.44
CA ALA A 205 -12.03 12.47 10.07
C ALA A 205 -12.48 10.99 10.04
N ILE A 206 -11.99 10.15 10.95
CA ILE A 206 -12.42 8.75 11.08
C ILE A 206 -13.94 8.67 11.31
N GLN A 207 -14.47 9.48 12.22
CA GLN A 207 -15.90 9.50 12.49
C GLN A 207 -16.74 10.00 11.31
N ALA A 208 -16.26 11.06 10.61
CA ALA A 208 -16.92 11.58 9.41
C ALA A 208 -16.99 10.52 8.31
N VAL A 209 -15.88 9.86 8.02
CA VAL A 209 -15.82 8.76 7.04
C VAL A 209 -16.78 7.63 7.45
N ALA A 210 -16.74 7.18 8.70
CA ALA A 210 -17.62 6.12 9.18
C ALA A 210 -19.10 6.49 9.02
N LYS A 211 -19.47 7.75 9.32
CA LYS A 211 -20.83 8.26 9.14
C LYS A 211 -21.23 8.24 7.67
N HIS A 212 -20.39 8.72 6.75
CA HIS A 212 -20.69 8.72 5.31
C HIS A 212 -20.89 7.31 4.76
N ILE A 213 -20.09 6.33 5.21
CA ILE A 213 -20.23 4.93 4.81
C ILE A 213 -21.57 4.36 5.33
N VAL A 214 -21.86 4.56 6.62
CA VAL A 214 -23.06 3.99 7.26
C VAL A 214 -24.35 4.61 6.73
N SER A 215 -24.33 5.88 6.34
CA SER A 215 -25.47 6.57 5.73
C SER A 215 -25.66 6.29 4.23
N GLY A 216 -24.75 5.53 3.61
CA GLY A 216 -24.79 5.28 2.17
C GLY A 216 -24.30 6.43 1.29
N ASN A 217 -23.86 7.56 1.89
CA ASN A 217 -23.34 8.70 1.14
C ASN A 217 -21.96 8.44 0.52
N LEU A 218 -21.26 7.42 0.99
CA LEU A 218 -20.02 6.91 0.40
C LEU A 218 -20.22 5.44 0.04
N ASP A 219 -20.70 5.20 -1.18
CA ASP A 219 -20.95 3.87 -1.75
C ASP A 219 -19.69 3.36 -2.45
N ILE A 220 -19.08 2.33 -1.88
CA ILE A 220 -17.83 1.74 -2.39
C ILE A 220 -18.03 1.06 -3.76
N ASP A 221 -19.13 0.34 -3.93
CA ASP A 221 -19.41 -0.36 -5.18
C ASP A 221 -19.68 0.63 -6.33
N TYR A 222 -20.33 1.75 -6.03
CA TYR A 222 -20.48 2.84 -6.97
C TYR A 222 -19.12 3.44 -7.36
N LEU A 223 -18.24 3.75 -6.39
CA LEU A 223 -16.92 4.31 -6.64
C LEU A 223 -16.02 3.38 -7.46
N ILE A 224 -16.16 2.07 -7.29
CA ILE A 224 -15.42 1.08 -8.12
C ILE A 224 -15.87 1.17 -9.58
N ARG A 225 -17.17 1.36 -9.86
CA ARG A 225 -17.73 1.36 -11.21
C ARG A 225 -17.46 2.64 -12.01
N ILE A 226 -17.47 3.80 -11.36
CA ILE A 226 -17.28 5.09 -12.04
C ILE A 226 -15.82 5.37 -12.37
N LYS A 227 -15.56 6.31 -13.29
CA LYS A 227 -14.20 6.70 -13.69
C LYS A 227 -13.46 7.42 -12.57
N TYR A 228 -12.12 7.39 -12.63
CA TYR A 228 -11.21 7.95 -11.63
C TYR A 228 -11.60 9.35 -11.15
N HIS A 229 -11.81 10.30 -12.06
CA HIS A 229 -12.05 11.70 -11.65
C HIS A 229 -13.36 11.86 -10.88
N TYR A 230 -14.45 11.18 -11.30
CA TYR A 230 -15.71 11.22 -10.54
C TYR A 230 -15.57 10.55 -9.17
N ALA A 231 -14.88 9.40 -9.11
CA ALA A 231 -14.64 8.73 -7.84
C ALA A 231 -13.78 9.58 -6.89
N LYS A 232 -12.80 10.31 -7.44
CA LYS A 232 -11.98 11.26 -6.67
C LYS A 232 -12.79 12.41 -6.12
N GLU A 233 -13.65 13.00 -6.94
CA GLU A 233 -14.55 14.08 -6.52
C GLU A 233 -15.46 13.65 -5.36
N GLU A 234 -16.05 12.45 -5.43
CA GLU A 234 -16.88 11.92 -4.35
C GLU A 234 -16.08 11.74 -3.05
N LEU A 235 -14.87 11.19 -3.13
CA LEU A 235 -14.00 11.04 -1.97
C LEU A 235 -13.61 12.38 -1.35
N LEU A 236 -13.36 13.41 -2.16
CA LEU A 236 -12.97 14.74 -1.69
C LEU A 236 -14.09 15.49 -0.94
N LYS A 237 -15.37 15.08 -1.10
CA LYS A 237 -16.49 15.63 -0.31
C LYS A 237 -16.44 15.21 1.17
N VAL A 238 -15.69 14.15 1.49
CA VAL A 238 -15.65 13.61 2.85
C VAL A 238 -14.57 14.32 3.67
N TYR A 239 -14.95 14.86 4.81
CA TYR A 239 -14.02 15.55 5.71
C TYR A 239 -12.83 14.65 6.11
N GLY A 240 -11.62 15.16 5.92
CA GLY A 240 -10.37 14.47 6.22
C GLY A 240 -9.79 13.67 5.05
N ILE A 241 -10.47 13.63 3.90
CA ILE A 241 -9.93 13.03 2.67
C ILE A 241 -9.49 14.17 1.73
N GLY A 242 -8.17 14.38 1.65
CA GLY A 242 -7.56 15.29 0.67
C GLY A 242 -7.05 14.53 -0.56
N ASN A 243 -6.52 15.24 -1.55
CA ASN A 243 -6.09 14.69 -2.83
C ASN A 243 -5.22 13.42 -2.71
N LYS A 244 -4.14 13.48 -1.91
CA LYS A 244 -3.23 12.34 -1.73
C LYS A 244 -3.95 11.12 -1.12
N ILE A 245 -4.82 11.35 -0.13
CA ILE A 245 -5.57 10.26 0.53
C ILE A 245 -6.57 9.66 -0.46
N ALA A 246 -7.30 10.49 -1.21
CA ALA A 246 -8.22 10.04 -2.25
C ALA A 246 -7.49 9.17 -3.29
N ASP A 247 -6.33 9.61 -3.79
CA ASP A 247 -5.55 8.86 -4.76
C ASP A 247 -5.03 7.53 -4.20
N CYS A 248 -4.63 7.48 -2.92
CA CYS A 248 -4.26 6.22 -2.28
C CYS A 248 -5.45 5.24 -2.19
N ILE A 249 -6.62 5.72 -1.80
CA ILE A 249 -7.85 4.91 -1.71
C ILE A 249 -8.21 4.36 -3.09
N LEU A 250 -8.23 5.23 -4.10
CA LEU A 250 -8.52 4.90 -5.49
C LEU A 250 -7.58 3.81 -6.01
N LEU A 251 -6.28 3.97 -5.79
CA LEU A 251 -5.26 3.05 -6.26
C LEU A 251 -5.33 1.69 -5.57
N PHE A 252 -5.33 1.70 -4.24
CA PHE A 252 -5.10 0.48 -3.47
C PHE A 252 -6.38 -0.32 -3.19
N SER A 253 -7.58 0.26 -3.37
CA SER A 253 -8.82 -0.44 -3.04
C SER A 253 -9.99 -0.25 -4.00
N LEU A 254 -9.94 0.73 -4.91
CA LEU A 254 -11.05 1.04 -5.81
C LEU A 254 -10.72 0.78 -7.30
N GLU A 255 -9.71 -0.03 -7.57
CA GLU A 255 -9.33 -0.52 -8.92
C GLU A 255 -8.93 0.60 -9.91
N LYS A 256 -8.55 1.80 -9.45
CA LYS A 256 -8.10 2.89 -10.30
C LYS A 256 -6.58 2.82 -10.49
N LEU A 257 -6.11 1.89 -11.33
CA LEU A 257 -4.68 1.66 -11.57
C LEU A 257 -3.98 2.85 -12.24
N ASP A 258 -4.76 3.80 -12.77
CA ASP A 258 -4.30 5.08 -13.29
C ASP A 258 -4.16 6.17 -12.22
N SER A 259 -4.47 5.90 -10.96
CA SER A 259 -4.24 6.83 -9.85
C SER A 259 -2.76 6.91 -9.50
N PHE A 260 -2.29 8.14 -9.18
CA PHE A 260 -0.89 8.41 -8.86
C PHE A 260 -0.78 9.26 -7.60
N PRO A 261 -0.84 8.66 -6.41
CA PRO A 261 -0.71 9.39 -5.15
C PRO A 261 0.63 10.12 -5.02
N ILE A 262 0.58 11.44 -4.79
CA ILE A 262 1.79 12.26 -4.61
C ILE A 262 1.96 12.58 -3.13
N ASP A 263 2.93 11.93 -2.51
CA ASP A 263 3.43 12.26 -1.18
C ASP A 263 4.81 12.97 -1.27
N VAL A 264 5.42 13.25 -0.14
CA VAL A 264 6.73 13.92 -0.10
C VAL A 264 7.83 13.12 -0.83
N TRP A 265 7.76 11.79 -0.84
CA TRP A 265 8.75 10.95 -1.53
C TRP A 265 8.56 10.98 -3.04
N ILE A 266 7.32 10.90 -3.47
CA ILE A 266 6.97 11.05 -4.89
C ILE A 266 7.25 12.46 -5.36
N LEU A 267 6.95 13.50 -4.58
CA LEU A 267 7.27 14.87 -4.94
C LEU A 267 8.78 15.05 -5.17
N ARG A 268 9.62 14.47 -4.31
CA ARG A 268 11.08 14.44 -4.48
C ARG A 268 11.50 13.67 -5.73
N ALA A 269 10.81 12.57 -6.06
CA ALA A 269 11.08 11.83 -7.28
C ALA A 269 10.73 12.64 -8.52
N LEU A 270 9.57 13.29 -8.54
CA LEU A 270 9.14 14.16 -9.64
C LEU A 270 10.14 15.30 -9.87
N SER A 271 10.54 15.98 -8.80
CA SER A 271 11.55 17.04 -8.87
C SER A 271 12.90 16.53 -9.40
N ARG A 272 13.34 15.35 -9.02
CA ARG A 272 14.68 14.85 -9.34
C ARG A 272 14.78 14.18 -10.70
N TYR A 273 13.74 13.47 -11.13
CA TYR A 273 13.80 12.58 -12.29
C TYR A 273 12.83 12.96 -13.41
N TYR A 274 11.83 13.80 -13.10
CA TYR A 274 10.74 14.15 -14.03
C TYR A 274 10.50 15.66 -14.14
N SER A 275 11.45 16.50 -13.66
CA SER A 275 11.30 17.97 -13.72
C SER A 275 11.03 18.49 -15.14
N TRP A 276 11.58 17.82 -16.15
CA TRP A 276 11.38 18.12 -17.56
C TRP A 276 9.92 17.99 -18.04
N LEU A 277 9.07 17.25 -17.32
CA LEU A 277 7.62 17.20 -17.58
C LEU A 277 6.88 18.44 -17.07
N PHE A 278 7.53 19.29 -16.28
CA PHE A 278 6.91 20.39 -15.54
C PHE A 278 7.69 21.70 -15.71
N PRO A 279 7.91 22.20 -16.94
CA PRO A 279 8.77 23.36 -17.19
C PRO A 279 8.30 24.62 -16.45
N GLU A 280 7.00 24.78 -16.25
CA GLU A 280 6.43 25.95 -15.56
C GLU A 280 6.67 25.97 -14.03
N ILE A 281 7.05 24.82 -13.47
CA ILE A 281 7.20 24.64 -12.02
C ILE A 281 8.67 24.31 -11.66
N GLU A 282 9.53 24.08 -12.63
CA GLU A 282 10.89 23.55 -12.43
C GLU A 282 11.69 24.35 -11.39
N ASN A 283 11.66 25.67 -11.44
CA ASN A 283 12.35 26.54 -10.48
C ASN A 283 11.73 26.52 -9.08
N LYS A 284 10.46 26.14 -8.95
CA LYS A 284 9.73 26.05 -7.67
C LYS A 284 9.88 24.69 -7.02
N PHE A 285 10.14 23.63 -7.79
CA PHE A 285 10.28 22.26 -7.25
C PHE A 285 11.40 22.11 -6.21
N LYS A 286 12.50 22.86 -6.35
CA LYS A 286 13.67 22.77 -5.46
C LYS A 286 13.38 23.21 -4.01
N MET A 287 12.27 23.89 -3.76
CA MET A 287 11.91 24.52 -2.49
C MET A 287 10.58 24.04 -1.90
N ILE A 288 9.90 23.04 -2.50
CA ILE A 288 8.53 22.72 -2.13
C ILE A 288 8.46 21.49 -1.21
N ASP A 289 8.32 21.71 0.08
CA ASP A 289 7.90 20.68 1.05
C ASP A 289 6.37 20.49 1.10
N LYS A 290 5.60 21.46 0.57
CA LYS A 290 4.13 21.43 0.50
C LYS A 290 3.64 22.02 -0.82
N ILE A 291 2.70 21.32 -1.44
CA ILE A 291 2.04 21.75 -2.69
C ILE A 291 0.60 22.16 -2.41
N THR A 292 0.10 23.15 -3.15
CA THR A 292 -1.30 23.53 -3.16
C THR A 292 -2.15 22.49 -3.87
N THR A 293 -3.47 22.55 -3.69
CA THR A 293 -4.42 21.67 -4.42
C THR A 293 -4.27 21.80 -5.93
N SER A 294 -4.13 23.03 -6.45
CA SER A 294 -3.95 23.28 -7.88
C SER A 294 -2.65 22.64 -8.39
N GLN A 295 -1.54 22.85 -7.69
CA GLN A 295 -0.26 22.23 -8.04
C GLN A 295 -0.34 20.71 -8.00
N TYR A 296 -1.00 20.13 -6.98
CA TYR A 296 -1.22 18.70 -6.89
C TYR A 296 -1.93 18.16 -8.12
N ASN A 297 -3.00 18.82 -8.55
CA ASN A 297 -3.79 18.37 -9.71
C ASN A 297 -2.96 18.42 -10.99
N VAL A 298 -2.24 19.52 -11.26
CA VAL A 298 -1.35 19.63 -12.42
C VAL A 298 -0.30 18.51 -12.41
N LEU A 299 0.38 18.29 -11.29
CA LEU A 299 1.39 17.23 -11.17
C LEU A 299 0.78 15.84 -11.38
N SER A 300 -0.36 15.57 -10.74
CA SER A 300 -1.07 14.29 -10.85
C SER A 300 -1.52 14.01 -12.28
N ASP A 301 -2.15 14.96 -12.94
CA ASP A 301 -2.68 14.76 -14.29
C ASP A 301 -1.54 14.58 -15.31
N THR A 302 -0.49 15.42 -15.22
CA THR A 302 0.68 15.30 -16.12
C THR A 302 1.36 13.95 -15.99
N ILE A 303 1.66 13.49 -14.76
CA ILE A 303 2.36 12.22 -14.57
C ILE A 303 1.48 10.99 -14.89
N ARG A 304 0.17 11.09 -14.64
CA ARG A 304 -0.80 10.06 -15.02
C ARG A 304 -0.91 9.95 -16.54
N ASN A 305 -0.92 11.06 -17.26
CA ASN A 305 -0.89 11.07 -18.72
C ASN A 305 0.40 10.45 -19.26
N TYR A 306 1.54 10.73 -18.64
CA TYR A 306 2.83 10.17 -19.02
C TYR A 306 2.89 8.64 -18.88
N PHE A 307 2.48 8.07 -17.75
CA PHE A 307 2.50 6.63 -17.50
C PHE A 307 1.24 5.89 -17.99
N GLY A 308 0.15 6.60 -18.26
CA GLY A 308 -1.12 6.05 -18.71
C GLY A 308 -1.82 5.19 -17.65
N LYS A 309 -2.56 4.20 -18.11
CA LYS A 309 -3.45 3.37 -17.27
C LYS A 309 -2.78 2.58 -16.13
N TYR A 310 -1.46 2.45 -16.16
CA TYR A 310 -0.69 1.74 -15.13
C TYR A 310 0.17 2.67 -14.27
N SER A 311 -0.15 3.97 -14.26
CA SER A 311 0.62 4.96 -13.49
C SER A 311 0.73 4.63 -12.00
N GLY A 312 -0.27 3.97 -11.41
CA GLY A 312 -0.22 3.51 -10.02
C GLY A 312 0.83 2.44 -9.76
N TYR A 313 1.11 1.55 -10.72
CA TYR A 313 2.24 0.63 -10.61
C TYR A 313 3.57 1.39 -10.67
N ALA A 314 3.74 2.32 -11.61
CA ALA A 314 4.92 3.16 -11.68
C ALA A 314 5.15 3.92 -10.36
N GLN A 315 4.09 4.52 -9.83
CA GLN A 315 4.11 5.23 -8.55
C GLN A 315 4.62 4.33 -7.41
N GLN A 316 4.13 3.10 -7.29
CA GLN A 316 4.52 2.19 -6.21
C GLN A 316 6.00 1.77 -6.31
N TYR A 317 6.49 1.49 -7.52
CA TYR A 317 7.92 1.21 -7.76
C TYR A 317 8.81 2.40 -7.40
N ILE A 318 8.44 3.60 -7.87
CA ILE A 318 9.17 4.84 -7.59
C ILE A 318 9.16 5.15 -6.09
N PHE A 319 8.00 5.06 -5.44
CA PHE A 319 7.84 5.31 -4.01
C PHE A 319 8.73 4.41 -3.17
N TYR A 320 8.71 3.10 -3.46
CA TYR A 320 9.52 2.14 -2.72
C TYR A 320 11.02 2.42 -2.91
N TYR A 321 11.44 2.72 -4.14
CA TYR A 321 12.81 3.08 -4.47
C TYR A 321 13.29 4.32 -3.72
N MET A 322 12.51 5.39 -3.74
CA MET A 322 12.88 6.65 -3.08
C MET A 322 13.08 6.48 -1.58
N ARG A 323 12.26 5.66 -0.94
CA ARG A 323 12.39 5.36 0.48
C ARG A 323 13.59 4.46 0.79
N ASP A 324 13.80 3.43 -0.01
CA ASP A 324 14.92 2.51 0.15
C ASP A 324 16.27 3.21 0.00
N VAL A 325 16.43 4.04 -1.02
CA VAL A 325 17.64 4.84 -1.24
C VAL A 325 17.90 5.84 -0.10
N ALA A 326 16.83 6.38 0.51
CA ALA A 326 16.94 7.25 1.68
C ALA A 326 17.17 6.47 2.99
N GLY A 327 17.36 5.16 2.97
CA GLY A 327 17.56 4.32 4.16
C GLY A 327 16.33 4.24 5.08
N LYS A 328 15.15 4.60 4.60
CA LYS A 328 13.90 4.54 5.36
C LYS A 328 13.29 3.14 5.20
N LYS A 329 13.65 2.25 6.14
CA LYS A 329 13.13 0.88 6.21
C LYS A 329 11.79 0.81 6.95
N TRP A 330 11.11 -0.32 6.77
CA TRP A 330 9.77 -0.64 7.30
C TRP A 330 9.83 -1.27 8.68
#